data_18f4ad3dd1e61fab718252eb60489a68
#
_entry.id   18f4ad3dd1e61fab718252eb60489a68
#
_cell.length_a   1.000
_cell.length_b   1.000
_cell.length_c   1.000
_cell.angle_alpha   90.00
_cell.angle_beta   90.00
_cell.angle_gamma   90.00
#
_symmetry.space_group_name_H-M   'P 1'
#
loop_
_entity.id
_entity.type
_entity.pdbx_description
1 polymer ?
#
loop_
_entity_poly.entity_id
_entity_poly.type
_entity_poly.pdbx_seq_one_letter_code
_entity_poly.pdbx_strand_id
1 'polypeptide(L)' 'MAVSYKKLWKLLIDKDMKKKELEQQAKVSHYTVSKMYRGENVTIDILERICKTLDCSLDDIVEFVPDPDPGAEK' A
#
# COMPACT_ATOMS: atom_id res chain seq x y z
N MET A 1 6.76 -13.44 7.18
CA MET A 1 6.66 -12.70 5.91
C MET A 1 6.23 -11.28 6.17
N ALA A 2 6.69 -10.38 5.34
CA ALA A 2 6.35 -8.97 5.47
C ALA A 2 5.45 -8.56 4.31
N VAL A 3 4.66 -7.52 4.52
CA VAL A 3 3.81 -6.98 3.47
C VAL A 3 4.58 -5.87 2.74
N SER A 4 4.40 -5.79 1.43
CA SER A 4 5.03 -4.77 0.63
C SER A 4 3.98 -4.06 -0.21
N TYR A 5 4.07 -2.73 -0.27
CA TYR A 5 3.16 -1.92 -1.06
C TYR A 5 3.90 -1.25 -2.22
N LYS A 6 5.05 -1.77 -2.59
CA LYS A 6 5.83 -1.18 -3.68
C LYS A 6 5.04 -1.12 -4.97
N LYS A 7 4.21 -2.13 -5.20
CA LYS A 7 3.37 -2.13 -6.40
C LYS A 7 2.41 -0.95 -6.41
N LEU A 8 1.89 -0.60 -5.23
CA LEU A 8 1.00 0.55 -5.11
C LEU A 8 1.71 1.84 -5.52
N TRP A 9 2.93 2.02 -5.02
CA TRP A 9 3.68 3.25 -5.34
C TRP A 9 3.99 3.33 -6.82
N LYS A 10 4.34 2.21 -7.43
CA LYS A 10 4.57 2.18 -8.88
C LYS A 10 3.31 2.49 -9.66
N LEU A 11 2.18 1.95 -9.19
CA LEU A 11 0.91 2.19 -9.85
C LEU A 11 0.53 3.67 -9.79
N LEU A 12 0.79 4.32 -8.66
CA LEU A 12 0.53 5.75 -8.54
C LEU A 12 1.37 6.54 -9.52
N ILE A 13 2.63 6.16 -9.68
CA ILE A 13 3.51 6.82 -10.66
C ILE A 13 2.96 6.63 -12.07
N ASP A 14 2.53 5.42 -12.39
CA ASP A 14 1.98 5.14 -13.71
C ASP A 14 0.72 5.94 -13.98
N LYS A 15 -0.06 6.21 -12.94
CA LYS A 15 -1.28 6.99 -13.09
C LYS A 15 -1.06 8.48 -12.87
N ASP A 16 0.19 8.88 -12.66
CA ASP A 16 0.55 10.28 -12.42
C ASP A 16 -0.24 10.85 -11.23
N MET A 17 -0.35 10.05 -10.19
CA MET A 17 -1.09 10.42 -8.99
C MET A 17 -0.17 10.50 -7.79
N LYS A 18 -0.31 11.56 -7.01
CA LYS A 18 0.48 11.72 -5.80
C LYS A 18 -0.19 11.03 -4.62
N LYS A 19 0.60 10.71 -3.60
CA LYS A 19 0.05 10.07 -2.40
C LYS A 19 -1.05 10.92 -1.77
N LYS A 20 -0.90 12.23 -1.78
CA LYS A 20 -1.89 13.13 -1.22
C LYS A 20 -3.22 13.02 -1.97
N GLU A 21 -3.15 12.88 -3.29
CA GLU A 21 -4.35 12.70 -4.08
C GLU A 21 -5.02 11.38 -3.76
N LEU A 22 -4.23 10.35 -3.55
CA LEU A 22 -4.78 9.05 -3.16
C LEU A 22 -5.51 9.17 -1.82
N GLU A 23 -4.92 9.90 -0.86
CA GLU A 23 -5.55 10.08 0.43
C GLU A 23 -6.94 10.72 0.27
N GLN A 24 -7.02 11.72 -0.56
CA GLN A 24 -8.28 12.43 -0.75
C GLN A 24 -9.30 11.58 -1.50
N GLN A 25 -8.89 10.91 -2.54
CA GLN A 25 -9.82 10.15 -3.37
C GLN A 25 -10.29 8.86 -2.71
N ALA A 26 -9.39 8.18 -2.02
CA ALA A 26 -9.74 6.93 -1.35
C ALA A 26 -10.28 7.18 0.06
N LYS A 27 -10.23 8.43 0.52
CA LYS A 27 -10.71 8.83 1.85
C LYS A 27 -9.97 8.06 2.95
N VAL A 28 -8.66 7.98 2.81
CA VAL A 28 -7.81 7.39 3.84
C VAL A 28 -6.96 8.50 4.44
N SER A 29 -6.57 8.31 5.70
CA SER A 29 -5.83 9.35 6.40
C SER A 29 -4.36 9.35 5.98
N HIS A 30 -3.72 10.48 6.19
CA HIS A 30 -2.28 10.59 5.96
C HIS A 30 -1.52 9.60 6.84
N TYR A 31 -1.99 9.40 8.05
CA TYR A 31 -1.39 8.46 8.99
C TYR A 31 -1.39 7.05 8.40
N THR A 32 -2.50 6.65 7.80
CA THR A 32 -2.64 5.33 7.20
C THR A 32 -1.68 5.16 6.02
N VAL A 33 -1.60 6.17 5.16
CA VAL A 33 -0.69 6.10 4.02
C VAL A 33 0.76 6.05 4.50
N SER A 34 1.09 6.79 5.56
CA SER A 34 2.43 6.74 6.13
C SER A 34 2.76 5.35 6.67
N LYS A 35 1.80 4.68 7.29
CA LYS A 35 2.01 3.31 7.75
C LYS A 35 2.31 2.39 6.58
N MET A 36 1.57 2.55 5.50
CA MET A 36 1.79 1.74 4.31
C MET A 36 3.17 2.00 3.72
N TYR A 37 3.60 3.24 3.73
CA TYR A 37 4.91 3.59 3.21
C TYR A 37 6.01 2.91 4.02
N ARG A 38 5.79 2.70 5.31
CA ARG A 38 6.74 2.00 6.17
C ARG A 38 6.60 0.48 6.10
N GLY A 39 5.64 -0.02 5.31
CA GLY A 39 5.43 -1.45 5.19
C GLY A 39 4.64 -2.06 6.33
N GLU A 40 3.89 -1.24 7.07
CA GLU A 40 3.08 -1.73 8.17
C GLU A 40 1.73 -2.22 7.68
N ASN A 41 1.10 -3.09 8.46
CA ASN A 41 -0.18 -3.65 8.09
C ASN A 41 -1.29 -2.62 8.22
N VAL A 42 -2.26 -2.70 7.31
CA VAL A 42 -3.47 -1.90 7.38
C VAL A 42 -4.66 -2.83 7.18
N THR A 43 -5.85 -2.33 7.45
CA THR A 43 -7.04 -3.17 7.35
C THR A 43 -7.42 -3.43 5.90
N ILE A 44 -8.16 -4.51 5.70
CA ILE A 44 -8.66 -4.86 4.37
C ILE A 44 -9.59 -3.76 3.85
N ASP A 45 -10.33 -3.12 4.74
CA ASP A 45 -11.23 -2.03 4.35
C ASP A 45 -10.45 -0.91 3.66
N ILE A 46 -9.29 -0.56 4.21
CA ILE A 46 -8.44 0.46 3.61
C ILE A 46 -7.97 0.02 2.22
N LEU A 47 -7.55 -1.23 2.11
CA LEU A 47 -7.08 -1.75 0.83
C LEU A 47 -8.21 -1.78 -0.20
N GLU A 48 -9.42 -2.10 0.24
CA GLU A 48 -10.57 -2.10 -0.66
C GLU A 48 -10.83 -0.70 -1.21
N ARG A 49 -10.77 0.31 -0.36
CA ARG A 49 -10.99 1.68 -0.79
C ARG A 49 -9.97 2.11 -1.83
N ILE A 50 -8.71 1.74 -1.61
CA ILE A 50 -7.65 2.08 -2.54
C ILE A 50 -7.87 1.37 -3.87
N CYS A 51 -8.22 0.10 -3.83
CA CYS A 51 -8.47 -0.65 -5.06
C CYS A 51 -9.62 -0.06 -5.86
N LYS A 52 -10.68 0.36 -5.18
CA LYS A 52 -11.81 0.98 -5.88
C LYS A 52 -11.41 2.31 -6.51
N THR A 53 -10.61 3.09 -5.79
CA THR A 53 -10.16 4.38 -6.28
C THR A 53 -9.30 4.23 -7.52
N LEU A 54 -8.43 3.23 -7.52
CA LEU A 54 -7.48 3.03 -8.62
C LEU A 54 -7.99 2.05 -9.66
N ASP A 55 -9.18 1.49 -9.44
CA ASP A 55 -9.79 0.52 -10.36
C ASP A 55 -8.85 -0.64 -10.63
N CYS A 56 -8.39 -1.25 -9.56
CA CYS A 56 -7.44 -2.37 -9.65
C CYS A 56 -7.80 -3.43 -8.61
N SER A 57 -7.09 -4.55 -8.66
CA SER A 57 -7.30 -5.61 -7.68
C SER A 57 -6.29 -5.50 -6.57
N LEU A 58 -6.52 -6.22 -5.49
CA LEU A 58 -5.62 -6.23 -4.35
C LEU A 58 -4.22 -6.67 -4.76
N ASP A 59 -4.15 -7.63 -5.66
CA ASP A 59 -2.91 -8.18 -6.15
C ASP A 59 -2.05 -7.13 -6.85
N ASP A 60 -2.66 -6.07 -7.32
CA ASP A 60 -1.95 -5.01 -8.02
C ASP A 60 -1.26 -4.04 -7.07
N ILE A 61 -1.58 -4.07 -5.79
CA ILE A 61 -1.03 -3.08 -4.85
C ILE A 61 -0.31 -3.71 -3.66
N VAL A 62 -0.53 -4.99 -3.39
CA VAL A 62 0.03 -5.65 -2.21
C VAL A 62 0.74 -6.93 -2.62
N GLU A 63 1.84 -7.23 -1.96
CA GLU A 63 2.46 -8.54 -2.10
C GLU A 63 3.15 -8.91 -0.80
N PHE A 64 3.33 -10.19 -0.57
CA PHE A 64 4.08 -10.66 0.57
C PHE A 64 5.50 -10.95 0.13
N VAL A 65 6.44 -10.50 0.93
CA VAL A 65 7.86 -10.70 0.64
C VAL A 65 8.52 -11.34 1.86
N PRO A 66 9.69 -11.96 1.67
CA PRO A 66 10.42 -12.49 2.82
C PRO A 66 10.76 -11.36 3.79
N ASP A 67 10.86 -11.71 5.07
CA ASP A 67 11.24 -10.71 6.05
C ASP A 67 12.56 -10.07 5.68
N PRO A 68 12.67 -8.75 5.84
CA PRO A 68 13.86 -8.04 5.40
C PRO A 68 15.11 -8.32 6.24
N ASP A 69 14.94 -8.87 7.42
CA ASP A 69 16.06 -9.14 8.32
C ASP A 69 16.06 -10.60 8.76
N PRO A 70 16.56 -11.50 7.91
CA PRO A 70 16.56 -12.91 8.25
C PRO A 70 17.40 -13.21 9.48
N GLY A 71 18.36 -12.37 9.81
CA GLY A 71 19.16 -12.60 10.99
C GLY A 71 18.36 -12.44 12.27
N ALA A 72 17.36 -11.59 12.25
CA ALA A 72 16.55 -11.34 13.43
C ALA A 72 15.61 -12.48 13.74
N GLU A 73 15.42 -13.36 12.80
CA GLU A 73 14.43 -14.44 12.95
C GLU A 73 14.95 -15.62 13.71
N LYS A 74 16.20 -15.61 13.92
CA LYS A 74 16.80 -16.76 14.54
C LYS A 74 16.22 -17.06 15.86
#